data_81e4f8647d922e267bb34b96daaf6c21
#
_entry.id   81e4f8647d922e267bb34b96daaf6c21
#
_cell.length_a   1.000
_cell.length_b   1.000
_cell.length_c   1.000
_cell.angle_alpha   90.00
_cell.angle_beta   90.00
_cell.angle_gamma   90.00
#
_symmetry.space_group_name_H-M   'P 1'
#
loop_
_entity.id
_entity.type
_entity.pdbx_description
1 polymer ?
#
loop_
_entity_poly.entity_id
_entity_poly.type
_entity_poly.pdbx_seq_one_letter_code
_entity_poly.pdbx_strand_id
1 'polypeptide(L)'
;MKKNILIFILFINPMLFQHGVYANEGLDLDLAILKINKEVKSLNNEILSLKDEIELIKEEQRISSAKIAELRQIIELNLSNTKQEKKSTKKIQSNSAEKLYSDGKNEFLLGNYEKAITLFISFAKSSPNSSSIKDSKLWLARAYFESEKYLKAKDSLLDYQSNNKGHQKYADSMFELTRVLIKLNEVNKAKLLLLDMIKQYPDHSLINKANQLLLDL
;
A
#
# COMPACT_ATOMS: atom_id res chain seq x y z
N MET A 1 69.46 -31.69 -39.47
CA MET A 1 69.05 -30.76 -38.38
C MET A 1 67.73 -30.02 -38.58
N LYS A 2 66.93 -30.32 -39.62
CA LYS A 2 65.66 -29.59 -39.85
C LYS A 2 64.38 -30.34 -39.42
N LYS A 3 64.45 -31.63 -39.00
CA LYS A 3 63.33 -32.43 -38.60
C LYS A 3 62.96 -32.34 -37.11
N ASN A 4 63.88 -31.94 -36.26
CA ASN A 4 63.66 -31.88 -34.79
C ASN A 4 63.03 -30.57 -34.31
N ILE A 5 63.10 -29.50 -35.12
CA ILE A 5 62.48 -28.19 -34.75
C ILE A 5 60.97 -28.21 -34.95
N LEU A 6 60.48 -29.02 -35.92
CA LEU A 6 59.03 -29.09 -36.20
C LEU A 6 58.24 -29.84 -35.13
N ILE A 7 58.90 -30.82 -34.47
CA ILE A 7 58.27 -31.61 -33.40
C ILE A 7 58.16 -30.80 -32.08
N PHE A 8 59.10 -29.83 -31.86
CA PHE A 8 59.07 -29.02 -30.66
C PHE A 8 57.95 -27.95 -30.68
N ILE A 9 57.54 -27.45 -31.84
CA ILE A 9 56.45 -26.48 -31.99
C ILE A 9 55.08 -27.10 -31.78
N LEU A 10 54.91 -28.38 -32.12
CA LEU A 10 53.67 -29.12 -31.95
C LEU A 10 53.41 -29.52 -30.47
N PHE A 11 54.44 -29.58 -29.63
CA PHE A 11 54.29 -29.89 -28.19
C PHE A 11 54.03 -28.69 -27.30
N ILE A 12 54.30 -27.47 -27.78
CA ILE A 12 54.03 -26.22 -27.01
C ILE A 12 52.55 -25.78 -27.20
N ASN A 13 51.92 -26.18 -28.30
CA ASN A 13 50.58 -25.73 -28.64
C ASN A 13 49.46 -26.29 -27.75
N PRO A 14 49.47 -27.54 -27.24
CA PRO A 14 48.42 -28.01 -26.35
C PRO A 14 48.45 -27.34 -24.95
N MET A 15 49.62 -26.89 -24.51
CA MET A 15 49.75 -26.23 -23.19
C MET A 15 49.18 -24.80 -23.19
N LEU A 16 49.26 -24.10 -24.29
CA LEU A 16 48.64 -22.77 -24.47
C LEU A 16 47.11 -22.86 -24.64
N PHE A 17 46.60 -23.97 -25.23
CA PHE A 17 45.17 -24.19 -25.41
C PHE A 17 44.47 -24.54 -24.10
N GLN A 18 45.16 -25.28 -23.17
CA GLN A 18 44.61 -25.59 -21.87
C GLN A 18 44.46 -24.34 -20.98
N HIS A 19 45.42 -23.42 -21.02
CA HIS A 19 45.34 -22.17 -20.21
C HIS A 19 44.23 -21.23 -20.67
N GLY A 20 43.90 -21.21 -21.95
CA GLY A 20 42.79 -20.39 -22.49
C GLY A 20 41.41 -20.91 -22.10
N VAL A 21 41.23 -22.22 -22.03
CA VAL A 21 39.98 -22.86 -21.63
C VAL A 21 39.71 -22.65 -20.12
N TYR A 22 40.74 -22.85 -19.27
CA TYR A 22 40.62 -22.63 -17.82
C TYR A 22 40.38 -21.15 -17.47
N ALA A 23 40.97 -20.22 -18.22
CA ALA A 23 40.77 -18.79 -17.99
C ALA A 23 39.32 -18.37 -18.35
N ASN A 24 38.72 -19.00 -19.35
CA ASN A 24 37.33 -18.68 -19.76
C ASN A 24 36.30 -19.28 -18.82
N GLU A 25 36.53 -20.52 -18.31
CA GLU A 25 35.67 -21.16 -17.31
C GLU A 25 35.71 -20.40 -15.97
N GLY A 26 36.88 -19.88 -15.54
CA GLY A 26 37.01 -19.08 -14.32
C GLY A 26 36.28 -17.74 -14.43
N LEU A 27 36.35 -17.08 -15.58
CA LEU A 27 35.67 -15.80 -15.82
C LEU A 27 34.14 -15.97 -15.86
N ASP A 28 33.66 -17.06 -16.38
CA ASP A 28 32.22 -17.38 -16.47
C ASP A 28 31.66 -17.72 -15.07
N LEU A 29 32.44 -18.39 -14.24
CA LEU A 29 32.10 -18.70 -12.84
C LEU A 29 32.07 -17.43 -11.98
N ASP A 30 33.01 -16.52 -12.14
CA ASP A 30 33.06 -15.26 -11.40
C ASP A 30 31.85 -14.36 -11.75
N LEU A 31 31.47 -14.30 -13.03
CA LEU A 31 30.27 -13.61 -13.46
C LEU A 31 28.99 -14.24 -12.90
N ALA A 32 28.91 -15.57 -12.83
CA ALA A 32 27.79 -16.27 -12.22
C ALA A 32 27.70 -16.01 -10.73
N ILE A 33 28.82 -16.01 -10.01
CA ILE A 33 28.90 -15.67 -8.57
C ILE A 33 28.46 -14.23 -8.35
N LEU A 34 28.87 -13.30 -9.19
CA LEU A 34 28.50 -11.87 -9.08
C LEU A 34 26.99 -11.67 -9.29
N LYS A 35 26.39 -12.40 -10.21
CA LYS A 35 24.95 -12.41 -10.46
C LYS A 35 24.18 -12.98 -9.27
N ILE A 36 24.61 -14.12 -8.74
CA ILE A 36 24.01 -14.75 -7.55
C ILE A 36 24.10 -13.81 -6.36
N ASN A 37 25.24 -13.19 -6.11
CA ASN A 37 25.41 -12.24 -5.01
C ASN A 37 24.48 -11.03 -5.13
N LYS A 38 24.24 -10.55 -6.36
CA LYS A 38 23.29 -9.47 -6.61
C LYS A 38 21.84 -9.91 -6.33
N GLU A 39 21.46 -11.12 -6.75
CA GLU A 39 20.16 -11.70 -6.48
C GLU A 39 19.93 -11.94 -4.98
N VAL A 40 20.93 -12.49 -4.27
CA VAL A 40 20.90 -12.67 -2.80
C VAL A 40 20.71 -11.34 -2.09
N LYS A 41 21.40 -10.28 -2.52
CA LYS A 41 21.23 -8.94 -1.94
C LYS A 41 19.84 -8.38 -2.20
N SER A 42 19.28 -8.60 -3.39
CA SER A 42 17.90 -8.21 -3.73
C SER A 42 16.87 -8.94 -2.87
N LEU A 43 17.01 -10.26 -2.75
CA LEU A 43 16.14 -11.10 -1.91
C LEU A 43 16.22 -10.71 -0.44
N ASN A 44 17.41 -10.41 0.08
CA ASN A 44 17.56 -9.95 1.46
C ASN A 44 16.84 -8.61 1.71
N ASN A 45 16.87 -7.69 0.75
CA ASN A 45 16.12 -6.43 0.85
C ASN A 45 14.61 -6.67 0.81
N GLU A 46 14.14 -7.61 -0.01
CA GLU A 46 12.74 -8.01 -0.07
C GLU A 46 12.28 -8.67 1.25
N ILE A 47 13.11 -9.54 1.83
CA ILE A 47 12.85 -10.14 3.15
C ILE A 47 12.74 -9.08 4.24
N LEU A 48 13.58 -8.04 4.23
CA LEU A 48 13.49 -6.93 5.18
C LEU A 48 12.19 -6.16 5.00
N SER A 49 11.82 -5.86 3.76
CA SER A 49 10.55 -5.17 3.46
C SER A 49 9.32 -5.98 3.89
N LEU A 50 9.32 -7.29 3.62
CA LEU A 50 8.25 -8.18 4.06
C LEU A 50 8.18 -8.31 5.59
N LYS A 51 9.32 -8.28 6.27
CA LYS A 51 9.37 -8.29 7.73
C LYS A 51 8.73 -7.05 8.33
N ASP A 52 9.01 -5.88 7.76
CA ASP A 52 8.40 -4.62 8.18
C ASP A 52 6.87 -4.62 7.91
N GLU A 53 6.43 -5.18 6.78
CA GLU A 53 5.00 -5.36 6.51
C GLU A 53 4.30 -6.31 7.50
N ILE A 54 4.96 -7.41 7.87
CA ILE A 54 4.44 -8.34 8.88
C ILE A 54 4.30 -7.64 10.24
N GLU A 55 5.24 -6.77 10.60
CA GLU A 55 5.19 -6.04 11.88
C GLU A 55 4.04 -5.02 11.88
N LEU A 56 3.83 -4.32 10.77
CA LEU A 56 2.67 -3.43 10.58
C LEU A 56 1.35 -4.20 10.65
N ILE A 57 1.23 -5.34 10.00
CA ILE A 57 0.03 -6.18 10.04
C ILE A 57 -0.25 -6.70 11.46
N LYS A 58 0.78 -7.09 12.20
CA LYS A 58 0.65 -7.50 13.60
C LYS A 58 0.13 -6.37 14.49
N GLU A 59 0.63 -5.16 14.30
CA GLU A 59 0.16 -3.99 15.05
C GLU A 59 -1.28 -3.63 14.68
N GLU A 60 -1.65 -3.68 13.40
CA GLU A 60 -3.04 -3.52 12.96
C GLU A 60 -3.97 -4.59 13.55
N GLN A 61 -3.51 -5.84 13.61
CA GLN A 61 -4.24 -6.93 14.26
C GLN A 61 -4.41 -6.68 15.76
N ARG A 62 -3.38 -6.17 16.44
CA ARG A 62 -3.43 -5.83 17.88
C ARG A 62 -4.44 -4.71 18.13
N ILE A 63 -4.40 -3.64 17.33
CA ILE A 63 -5.34 -2.52 17.41
C ILE A 63 -6.77 -2.98 17.11
N SER A 64 -6.95 -3.81 16.09
CA SER A 64 -8.25 -4.38 15.73
C SER A 64 -8.82 -5.26 16.84
N SER A 65 -7.98 -6.10 17.45
CA SER A 65 -8.38 -6.97 18.58
C SER A 65 -8.77 -6.17 19.82
N ALA A 66 -8.03 -5.11 20.15
CA ALA A 66 -8.37 -4.19 21.24
C ALA A 66 -9.69 -3.47 20.96
N LYS A 67 -9.92 -3.06 19.71
CA LYS A 67 -11.17 -2.40 19.30
C LYS A 67 -12.38 -3.35 19.35
N ILE A 68 -12.19 -4.62 19.00
CA ILE A 68 -13.23 -5.65 19.13
C ILE A 68 -13.58 -5.87 20.59
N ALA A 69 -12.59 -5.88 21.50
CA ALA A 69 -12.83 -6.02 22.94
C ALA A 69 -13.61 -4.81 23.50
N GLU A 70 -13.23 -3.59 23.12
CA GLU A 70 -13.94 -2.36 23.47
C GLU A 70 -15.39 -2.37 22.96
N LEU A 71 -15.60 -2.76 21.71
CA LEU A 71 -16.94 -2.85 21.11
C LEU A 71 -17.81 -3.90 21.81
N ARG A 72 -17.26 -5.05 22.21
CA ARG A 72 -17.98 -6.05 23.02
C ARG A 72 -18.44 -5.47 24.36
N GLN A 73 -17.57 -4.74 25.05
CA GLN A 73 -17.91 -4.08 26.30
C GLN A 73 -19.02 -3.03 26.12
N ILE A 74 -18.95 -2.23 25.04
CA ILE A 74 -19.99 -1.25 24.68
C ILE A 74 -21.33 -1.94 24.38
N ILE A 75 -21.31 -3.06 23.66
CA ILE A 75 -22.49 -3.86 23.35
C ILE A 75 -23.11 -4.41 24.63
N GLU A 76 -22.32 -4.97 25.55
CA GLU A 76 -22.78 -5.48 26.84
C GLU A 76 -23.38 -4.38 27.71
N LEU A 77 -22.75 -3.21 27.79
CA LEU A 77 -23.26 -2.03 28.48
C LEU A 77 -24.58 -1.52 27.87
N ASN A 78 -24.69 -1.50 26.53
CA ASN A 78 -25.91 -1.08 25.84
C ASN A 78 -27.04 -2.08 25.98
N LEU A 79 -26.77 -3.38 26.00
CA LEU A 79 -27.76 -4.43 26.27
C LEU A 79 -28.26 -4.37 27.72
N SER A 80 -27.42 -3.98 28.67
CA SER A 80 -27.84 -3.77 30.07
C SER A 80 -28.65 -2.49 30.26
N ASN A 81 -28.35 -1.43 29.50
CA ASN A 81 -29.04 -0.14 29.56
C ASN A 81 -30.35 -0.08 28.77
N THR A 82 -30.57 -0.96 27.78
CA THR A 82 -31.86 -1.05 27.05
C THR A 82 -33.01 -1.54 27.90
N LYS A 83 -32.77 -1.98 29.15
CA LYS A 83 -33.81 -2.26 30.15
C LYS A 83 -34.28 -1.05 30.97
N GLN A 84 -33.59 0.10 30.85
CA GLN A 84 -33.95 1.36 31.52
C GLN A 84 -33.59 2.54 30.62
N GLU A 85 -34.47 3.00 29.74
CA GLU A 85 -34.69 4.41 29.45
C GLU A 85 -35.51 4.67 28.17
N LYS A 86 -36.78 4.91 28.38
CA LYS A 86 -37.57 5.83 27.57
C LYS A 86 -37.26 7.25 28.08
N LYS A 87 -36.24 7.96 27.54
CA LYS A 87 -36.13 9.43 27.49
C LYS A 87 -34.79 9.87 26.93
N SER A 88 -34.71 10.18 25.65
CA SER A 88 -34.12 11.40 25.06
C SER A 88 -33.87 11.23 23.55
N THR A 89 -34.74 11.81 22.77
CA THR A 89 -34.77 11.72 21.30
C THR A 89 -33.62 12.47 20.59
N LYS A 90 -32.83 13.27 21.27
CA LYS A 90 -31.76 14.08 20.65
C LYS A 90 -30.37 13.40 20.67
N LYS A 91 -30.12 12.48 21.58
CA LYS A 91 -28.86 11.70 21.69
C LYS A 91 -28.87 10.47 20.76
N ILE A 92 -30.06 10.01 20.38
CA ILE A 92 -30.27 8.82 19.55
C ILE A 92 -29.84 9.09 18.08
N GLN A 93 -29.93 10.31 17.59
CA GLN A 93 -29.65 10.66 16.20
C GLN A 93 -28.15 10.73 15.90
N SER A 94 -27.32 11.18 16.84
CA SER A 94 -25.87 11.19 16.66
C SER A 94 -25.25 9.78 16.75
N ASN A 95 -25.76 8.94 17.67
CA ASN A 95 -25.30 7.54 17.79
C ASN A 95 -25.68 6.70 16.56
N SER A 96 -26.85 6.99 15.95
CA SER A 96 -27.29 6.32 14.72
C SER A 96 -26.39 6.67 13.53
N ALA A 97 -25.94 7.91 13.43
CA ALA A 97 -25.10 8.36 12.33
C ALA A 97 -23.66 7.83 12.43
N GLU A 98 -23.03 7.94 13.59
CA GLU A 98 -21.68 7.37 13.79
C GLU A 98 -21.68 5.83 13.61
N LYS A 99 -22.82 5.19 13.86
CA LYS A 99 -23.01 3.78 13.52
C LYS A 99 -22.90 3.54 12.00
N LEU A 100 -23.51 4.39 11.17
CA LEU A 100 -23.41 4.27 9.70
C LEU A 100 -21.94 4.36 9.24
N TYR A 101 -21.14 5.23 9.86
CA TYR A 101 -19.71 5.35 9.55
C TYR A 101 -18.94 4.09 9.95
N SER A 102 -19.16 3.59 11.18
CA SER A 102 -18.48 2.37 11.65
C SER A 102 -18.90 1.13 10.84
N ASP A 103 -20.19 0.99 10.54
CA ASP A 103 -20.71 -0.10 9.72
C ASP A 103 -20.13 -0.01 8.29
N GLY A 104 -20.01 1.20 7.71
CA GLY A 104 -19.37 1.42 6.42
C GLY A 104 -17.91 0.94 6.38
N LYS A 105 -17.15 1.22 7.43
CA LYS A 105 -15.76 0.71 7.55
C LYS A 105 -15.73 -0.80 7.67
N ASN A 106 -16.61 -1.38 8.48
CA ASN A 106 -16.68 -2.83 8.64
C ASN A 106 -17.02 -3.53 7.32
N GLU A 107 -18.00 -3.01 6.57
CA GLU A 107 -18.36 -3.57 5.26
C GLU A 107 -17.22 -3.43 4.25
N PHE A 108 -16.47 -2.32 4.28
CA PHE A 108 -15.27 -2.15 3.48
C PHE A 108 -14.21 -3.22 3.79
N LEU A 109 -13.92 -3.45 5.07
CA LEU A 109 -12.94 -4.46 5.51
C LEU A 109 -13.37 -5.90 5.19
N LEU A 110 -14.69 -6.14 5.09
CA LEU A 110 -15.24 -7.42 4.64
C LEU A 110 -15.25 -7.57 3.11
N GLY A 111 -14.80 -6.58 2.36
CA GLY A 111 -14.84 -6.58 0.89
C GLY A 111 -16.21 -6.24 0.29
N ASN A 112 -17.20 -5.87 1.10
CA ASN A 112 -18.54 -5.51 0.68
C ASN A 112 -18.60 -4.03 0.24
N TYR A 113 -17.83 -3.67 -0.79
CA TYR A 113 -17.56 -2.28 -1.17
C TYR A 113 -18.83 -1.50 -1.57
N GLU A 114 -19.79 -2.12 -2.25
CA GLU A 114 -21.05 -1.48 -2.64
C GLU A 114 -21.90 -1.09 -1.41
N LYS A 115 -21.92 -1.96 -0.42
CA LYS A 115 -22.61 -1.69 0.84
C LYS A 115 -21.88 -0.61 1.64
N ALA A 116 -20.56 -0.64 1.68
CA ALA A 116 -19.75 0.41 2.28
C ALA A 116 -20.01 1.78 1.64
N ILE A 117 -20.05 1.87 0.30
CA ILE A 117 -20.41 3.08 -0.46
C ILE A 117 -21.75 3.62 0.00
N THR A 118 -22.77 2.76 0.07
CA THR A 118 -24.12 3.15 0.48
C THR A 118 -24.14 3.71 1.91
N LEU A 119 -23.42 3.08 2.83
CA LEU A 119 -23.33 3.51 4.22
C LEU A 119 -22.58 4.84 4.39
N PHE A 120 -21.46 5.04 3.69
CA PHE A 120 -20.73 6.30 3.74
C PHE A 120 -21.50 7.46 3.12
N ILE A 121 -22.26 7.23 2.04
CA ILE A 121 -23.15 8.25 1.46
C ILE A 121 -24.28 8.60 2.44
N SER A 122 -24.87 7.60 3.09
CA SER A 122 -25.92 7.78 4.08
C SER A 122 -25.43 8.56 5.29
N PHE A 123 -24.21 8.23 5.78
CA PHE A 123 -23.54 8.96 6.85
C PHE A 123 -23.31 10.44 6.47
N ALA A 124 -22.75 10.69 5.29
CA ALA A 124 -22.48 12.06 4.83
C ALA A 124 -23.75 12.92 4.73
N LYS A 125 -24.88 12.30 4.35
CA LYS A 125 -26.19 12.98 4.28
C LYS A 125 -26.75 13.25 5.68
N SER A 126 -26.64 12.29 6.60
CA SER A 126 -27.25 12.38 7.94
C SER A 126 -26.44 13.22 8.92
N SER A 127 -25.12 13.35 8.70
CA SER A 127 -24.20 14.00 9.63
C SER A 127 -23.10 14.81 8.91
N PRO A 128 -23.46 15.83 8.12
CA PRO A 128 -22.51 16.61 7.33
C PRO A 128 -21.49 17.38 8.18
N ASN A 129 -21.80 17.61 9.45
CA ASN A 129 -20.94 18.34 10.40
C ASN A 129 -20.25 17.42 11.40
N SER A 130 -20.28 16.10 11.21
CA SER A 130 -19.54 15.17 12.07
C SER A 130 -18.03 15.36 11.95
N SER A 131 -17.31 15.15 13.05
CA SER A 131 -15.84 15.11 13.04
C SER A 131 -15.29 14.02 12.11
N SER A 132 -16.04 12.93 11.93
CA SER A 132 -15.68 11.80 11.08
C SER A 132 -15.98 12.04 9.58
N ILE A 133 -16.56 13.19 9.20
CA ILE A 133 -17.03 13.42 7.82
C ILE A 133 -15.87 13.41 6.81
N LYS A 134 -14.74 13.99 7.18
CA LYS A 134 -13.55 14.01 6.32
C LYS A 134 -12.99 12.61 6.11
N ASP A 135 -12.88 11.83 7.17
CA ASP A 135 -12.44 10.44 7.09
C ASP A 135 -13.40 9.58 6.29
N SER A 136 -14.71 9.77 6.48
CA SER A 136 -15.75 9.07 5.72
C SER A 136 -15.65 9.33 4.22
N LYS A 137 -15.36 10.56 3.80
CA LYS A 137 -15.15 10.90 2.37
C LYS A 137 -13.93 10.15 1.79
N LEU A 138 -12.87 10.01 2.54
CA LEU A 138 -11.69 9.25 2.10
C LEU A 138 -11.99 7.75 2.00
N TRP A 139 -12.72 7.19 2.98
CA TRP A 139 -13.18 5.81 2.92
C TRP A 139 -14.14 5.54 1.75
N LEU A 140 -15.02 6.50 1.45
CA LEU A 140 -15.91 6.42 0.28
C LEU A 140 -15.10 6.37 -1.03
N ALA A 141 -14.06 7.19 -1.14
CA ALA A 141 -13.18 7.17 -2.31
C ALA A 141 -12.45 5.84 -2.47
N ARG A 142 -11.96 5.26 -1.36
CA ARG A 142 -11.36 3.92 -1.34
C ARG A 142 -12.37 2.85 -1.75
N ALA A 143 -13.59 2.93 -1.24
CA ALA A 143 -14.65 1.97 -1.59
C ALA A 143 -15.00 2.05 -3.08
N TYR A 144 -15.03 3.25 -3.68
CA TYR A 144 -15.16 3.40 -5.12
C TYR A 144 -13.99 2.78 -5.89
N PHE A 145 -12.75 2.94 -5.42
CA PHE A 145 -11.57 2.36 -6.05
C PHE A 145 -11.64 0.82 -6.04
N GLU A 146 -11.91 0.22 -4.88
CA GLU A 146 -12.00 -1.24 -4.74
C GLU A 146 -13.22 -1.84 -5.48
N SER A 147 -14.26 -1.01 -5.75
CA SER A 147 -15.39 -1.37 -6.64
C SER A 147 -15.11 -1.09 -8.12
N GLU A 148 -13.86 -0.80 -8.49
CA GLU A 148 -13.44 -0.46 -9.86
C GLU A 148 -14.14 0.78 -10.47
N LYS A 149 -14.79 1.59 -9.64
CA LYS A 149 -15.46 2.85 -10.05
C LYS A 149 -14.46 4.01 -10.05
N TYR A 150 -13.37 3.86 -10.81
CA TYR A 150 -12.21 4.74 -10.78
C TYR A 150 -12.51 6.21 -11.04
N LEU A 151 -13.44 6.54 -11.92
CA LEU A 151 -13.87 7.94 -12.15
C LEU A 151 -14.50 8.55 -10.90
N LYS A 152 -15.39 7.80 -10.22
CA LYS A 152 -16.01 8.26 -8.97
C LYS A 152 -14.99 8.38 -7.84
N ALA A 153 -14.04 7.46 -7.77
CA ALA A 153 -12.92 7.55 -6.81
C ALA A 153 -12.09 8.81 -7.06
N LYS A 154 -11.75 9.10 -8.32
CA LYS A 154 -11.01 10.30 -8.71
C LYS A 154 -11.75 11.58 -8.29
N ASP A 155 -13.01 11.71 -8.65
CA ASP A 155 -13.83 12.88 -8.32
C ASP A 155 -13.92 13.09 -6.80
N SER A 156 -14.16 12.00 -6.05
CA SER A 156 -14.24 12.04 -4.59
C SER A 156 -12.91 12.46 -3.94
N LEU A 157 -11.76 12.02 -4.48
CA LEU A 157 -10.44 12.39 -3.97
C LEU A 157 -10.08 13.83 -4.33
N LEU A 158 -10.44 14.30 -5.51
CA LEU A 158 -10.24 15.70 -5.90
C LEU A 158 -11.09 16.64 -5.05
N ASP A 159 -12.38 16.31 -4.80
CA ASP A 159 -13.24 17.06 -3.87
C ASP A 159 -12.63 17.05 -2.45
N TYR A 160 -12.15 15.89 -1.99
CA TYR A 160 -11.48 15.80 -0.69
C TYR A 160 -10.28 16.73 -0.61
N GLN A 161 -9.39 16.71 -1.59
CA GLN A 161 -8.15 17.52 -1.61
C GLN A 161 -8.43 19.02 -1.71
N SER A 162 -9.41 19.43 -2.50
CA SER A 162 -9.77 20.83 -2.64
C SER A 162 -10.27 21.46 -1.34
N ASN A 163 -10.96 20.68 -0.51
CA ASN A 163 -11.62 21.14 0.71
C ASN A 163 -10.87 20.82 2.02
N ASN A 164 -9.77 20.05 1.95
CA ASN A 164 -9.11 19.53 3.15
C ASN A 164 -7.58 19.68 3.13
N LYS A 165 -7.05 20.73 2.50
CA LYS A 165 -5.61 21.07 2.60
C LYS A 165 -5.22 21.22 4.07
N GLY A 166 -4.15 20.54 4.48
CA GLY A 166 -3.69 20.55 5.88
C GLY A 166 -4.38 19.54 6.80
N HIS A 167 -5.37 18.78 6.32
CA HIS A 167 -5.88 17.65 7.10
C HIS A 167 -4.82 16.56 7.21
N GLN A 168 -4.74 15.90 8.38
CA GLN A 168 -3.73 14.85 8.65
C GLN A 168 -3.70 13.73 7.61
N LYS A 169 -4.81 13.46 6.94
CA LYS A 169 -4.93 12.44 5.88
C LYS A 169 -4.83 13.00 4.46
N TYR A 170 -4.30 14.21 4.30
CA TYR A 170 -4.14 14.79 2.97
C TYR A 170 -3.14 14.02 2.14
N ALA A 171 -1.99 13.62 2.72
CA ALA A 171 -1.00 12.80 2.06
C ALA A 171 -1.54 11.41 1.68
N ASP A 172 -2.34 10.78 2.57
CA ASP A 172 -3.07 9.55 2.21
C ASP A 172 -3.92 9.74 0.95
N SER A 173 -4.65 10.86 0.86
CA SER A 173 -5.49 11.14 -0.31
C SER A 173 -4.70 11.34 -1.60
N MET A 174 -3.48 11.89 -1.51
CA MET A 174 -2.57 12.00 -2.66
C MET A 174 -2.14 10.63 -3.15
N PHE A 175 -1.77 9.73 -2.24
CA PHE A 175 -1.39 8.36 -2.58
C PHE A 175 -2.56 7.59 -3.21
N GLU A 176 -3.75 7.68 -2.63
CA GLU A 176 -4.95 7.03 -3.20
C GLU A 176 -5.31 7.60 -4.58
N LEU A 177 -5.21 8.93 -4.77
CA LEU A 177 -5.45 9.53 -6.09
C LEU A 177 -4.41 9.07 -7.12
N THR A 178 -3.16 8.88 -6.72
CA THR A 178 -2.13 8.30 -7.58
C THR A 178 -2.53 6.89 -8.05
N ARG A 179 -2.97 6.02 -7.15
CA ARG A 179 -3.45 4.67 -7.50
C ARG A 179 -4.60 4.72 -8.51
N VAL A 180 -5.53 5.63 -8.30
CA VAL A 180 -6.67 5.86 -9.22
C VAL A 180 -6.19 6.34 -10.59
N LEU A 181 -5.27 7.30 -10.65
CA LEU A 181 -4.73 7.83 -11.90
C LEU A 181 -4.01 6.74 -12.71
N ILE A 182 -3.29 5.84 -12.05
CA ILE A 182 -2.66 4.68 -12.68
C ILE A 182 -3.72 3.78 -13.33
N LYS A 183 -4.79 3.45 -12.59
CA LYS A 183 -5.91 2.63 -13.11
C LYS A 183 -6.65 3.29 -14.29
N LEU A 184 -6.65 4.62 -14.34
CA LEU A 184 -7.21 5.40 -15.44
C LEU A 184 -6.20 5.64 -16.59
N ASN A 185 -5.00 5.04 -16.53
CA ASN A 185 -3.91 5.23 -17.51
C ASN A 185 -3.40 6.69 -17.60
N GLU A 186 -3.61 7.49 -16.54
CA GLU A 186 -3.11 8.87 -16.44
C GLU A 186 -1.73 8.90 -15.76
N VAL A 187 -0.79 8.07 -16.26
CA VAL A 187 0.51 7.78 -15.63
C VAL A 187 1.34 9.03 -15.36
N ASN A 188 1.40 9.98 -16.31
CA ASN A 188 2.17 11.20 -16.13
C ASN A 188 1.65 12.05 -14.95
N LYS A 189 0.34 12.11 -14.76
CA LYS A 189 -0.25 12.82 -13.60
C LYS A 189 0.02 12.07 -12.29
N ALA A 190 -0.01 10.74 -12.32
CA ALA A 190 0.34 9.91 -11.16
C ALA A 190 1.78 10.16 -10.71
N LYS A 191 2.75 10.17 -11.65
CA LYS A 191 4.16 10.49 -11.34
C LYS A 191 4.32 11.87 -10.70
N LEU A 192 3.71 12.89 -11.28
CA LEU A 192 3.79 14.26 -10.76
C LEU A 192 3.21 14.35 -9.34
N LEU A 193 2.09 13.69 -9.09
CA LEU A 193 1.45 13.68 -7.79
C LEU A 193 2.28 12.93 -6.73
N LEU A 194 2.93 11.81 -7.09
CA LEU A 194 3.86 11.10 -6.21
C LEU A 194 5.07 11.95 -5.86
N LEU A 195 5.69 12.60 -6.84
CA LEU A 195 6.83 13.49 -6.61
C LEU A 195 6.45 14.65 -5.68
N ASP A 196 5.27 15.21 -5.86
CA ASP A 196 4.75 16.28 -5.00
C ASP A 196 4.49 15.76 -3.58
N MET A 197 3.89 14.58 -3.42
CA MET A 197 3.68 13.94 -2.12
C MET A 197 5.01 13.68 -1.39
N ILE A 198 6.00 13.10 -2.07
CA ILE A 198 7.31 12.79 -1.49
C ILE A 198 8.02 14.08 -1.03
N LYS A 199 7.91 15.15 -1.81
CA LYS A 199 8.50 16.44 -1.50
C LYS A 199 7.82 17.13 -0.31
N GLN A 200 6.48 17.11 -0.25
CA GLN A 200 5.72 17.82 0.78
C GLN A 200 5.62 17.07 2.11
N TYR A 201 5.66 15.73 2.07
CA TYR A 201 5.43 14.85 3.22
C TYR A 201 6.51 13.78 3.37
N PRO A 202 7.82 14.17 3.48
CA PRO A 202 8.94 13.22 3.47
C PRO A 202 8.92 12.19 4.61
N ASP A 203 8.30 12.54 5.74
CA ASP A 203 8.22 11.69 6.94
C ASP A 203 6.90 10.90 7.03
N HIS A 204 6.07 10.94 5.99
CA HIS A 204 4.79 10.23 6.01
C HIS A 204 4.99 8.72 5.89
N SER A 205 4.20 7.94 6.60
CA SER A 205 4.29 6.46 6.63
C SER A 205 4.19 5.77 5.25
N LEU A 206 3.56 6.42 4.27
CA LEU A 206 3.43 5.90 2.90
C LEU A 206 4.60 6.26 1.98
N ILE A 207 5.63 6.97 2.45
CA ILE A 207 6.74 7.46 1.58
C ILE A 207 7.50 6.31 0.93
N ASN A 208 7.78 5.24 1.66
CA ASN A 208 8.45 4.07 1.08
C ASN A 208 7.61 3.44 -0.04
N LYS A 209 6.29 3.31 0.18
CA LYS A 209 5.36 2.82 -0.85
C LYS A 209 5.25 3.79 -2.05
N ALA A 210 5.28 5.09 -1.79
CA ALA A 210 5.26 6.10 -2.85
C ALA A 210 6.53 6.06 -3.72
N ASN A 211 7.71 5.93 -3.10
CA ASN A 211 8.97 5.78 -3.82
C ASN A 211 9.00 4.49 -4.66
N GLN A 212 8.56 3.37 -4.09
CA GLN A 212 8.47 2.11 -4.83
C GLN A 212 7.52 2.25 -6.03
N LEU A 213 6.32 2.77 -5.81
CA LEU A 213 5.35 2.97 -6.88
C LEU A 213 5.86 3.91 -7.98
N LEU A 214 6.67 4.93 -7.63
CA LEU A 214 7.29 5.82 -8.60
C LEU A 214 8.32 5.12 -9.47
N LEU A 215 9.05 4.12 -8.92
CA LEU A 215 10.01 3.31 -9.68
C LEU A 215 9.32 2.34 -10.64
N ASP A 216 8.11 1.91 -10.31
CA ASP A 216 7.33 0.95 -11.10
C ASP A 216 6.57 1.61 -12.27
N LEU A 217 6.53 2.94 -12.33
CA LEU A 217 5.85 3.74 -13.36
C LEU A 217 6.81 4.24 -14.43
#